data_62df4f5d2e9875f64c74eee3f8cab587
#
_entry.id   62df4f5d2e9875f64c74eee3f8cab587
#
_cell.length_a   1.000
_cell.length_b   1.000
_cell.length_c   1.000
_cell.angle_alpha   90.00
_cell.angle_beta   90.00
_cell.angle_gamma   90.00
#
_symmetry.space_group_name_H-M   'P 1'
#
loop_
_entity.id
_entity.type
_entity.pdbx_description
1 polymer ?
#
loop_
_entity_poly.entity_id
_entity_poly.type
_entity_poly.pdbx_seq_one_letter_code
_entity_poly.pdbx_strand_id
1 'polypeptide(L)'
;EKDYSNVVFAGDIELMECINLADAFITDSPSTPLMKLVATRLPILLYVDRKHYLLVSRAKELLERRCAVFAEDPDSFMLGFDRFLESHVKDGVPISGDVDDRFLYEFGLGDGNNPAKNIVNLMLEQIKC
;
A
#
# COMPACT_ATOMS: atom_id res chain seq x y z
N GLU A 1 26.23 -13.93 -12.28
CA GLU A 1 24.91 -13.54 -12.87
C GLU A 1 23.83 -14.05 -11.91
N LYS A 2 23.01 -13.11 -11.33
CA LYS A 2 21.91 -13.54 -10.45
C LYS A 2 20.82 -14.14 -11.34
N ASP A 3 20.41 -15.36 -11.04
CA ASP A 3 19.30 -16.01 -11.72
C ASP A 3 17.97 -15.42 -11.21
N TYR A 4 17.25 -14.74 -12.10
CA TYR A 4 15.92 -14.19 -11.85
C TYR A 4 14.82 -15.00 -12.54
N SER A 5 15.01 -16.31 -12.67
CA SER A 5 14.07 -17.20 -13.37
C SER A 5 12.66 -17.19 -12.78
N ASN A 6 12.51 -16.76 -11.51
CA ASN A 6 11.25 -16.59 -10.81
C ASN A 6 10.64 -15.17 -10.90
N VAL A 7 11.29 -14.27 -11.66
CA VAL A 7 10.79 -12.90 -11.89
C VAL A 7 10.19 -12.82 -13.27
N VAL A 8 8.93 -12.38 -13.33
CA VAL A 8 8.21 -12.16 -14.57
C VAL A 8 7.88 -10.68 -14.69
N PHE A 9 8.25 -10.08 -15.83
CA PHE A 9 7.84 -8.72 -16.15
C PHE A 9 6.45 -8.74 -16.77
N ALA A 10 5.48 -8.12 -16.10
CA ALA A 10 4.05 -8.14 -16.46
C ALA A 10 3.57 -6.79 -17.02
N GLY A 11 4.38 -6.13 -17.85
CA GLY A 11 4.08 -4.78 -18.38
C GLY A 11 2.79 -4.66 -19.17
N ASP A 12 2.32 -5.75 -19.78
CA ASP A 12 1.11 -5.79 -20.59
C ASP A 12 -0.11 -6.35 -19.82
N ILE A 13 0.04 -6.69 -18.54
CA ILE A 13 -1.04 -7.22 -17.72
C ILE A 13 -1.68 -6.08 -16.90
N GLU A 14 -3.00 -5.99 -16.93
CA GLU A 14 -3.69 -5.00 -16.13
C GLU A 14 -3.58 -5.28 -14.63
N LEU A 15 -3.52 -4.21 -13.82
CA LEU A 15 -3.39 -4.31 -12.35
C LEU A 15 -4.47 -5.21 -11.74
N MET A 16 -5.71 -5.16 -12.24
CA MET A 16 -6.80 -5.99 -11.70
C MET A 16 -6.59 -7.49 -11.95
N GLU A 17 -5.95 -7.85 -13.04
CA GLU A 17 -5.57 -9.24 -13.31
C GLU A 17 -4.46 -9.70 -12.37
N CYS A 18 -3.45 -8.84 -12.13
CA CYS A 18 -2.40 -9.10 -11.16
C CYS A 18 -2.95 -9.28 -9.74
N ILE A 19 -3.94 -8.48 -9.34
CA ILE A 19 -4.58 -8.55 -8.02
C ILE A 19 -5.17 -9.94 -7.76
N ASN A 20 -5.78 -10.56 -8.77
CA ASN A 20 -6.40 -11.86 -8.63
C ASN A 20 -5.41 -13.04 -8.50
N LEU A 21 -4.14 -12.80 -8.83
CA LEU A 21 -3.10 -13.82 -8.83
C LEU A 21 -2.09 -13.65 -7.69
N ALA A 22 -2.12 -12.52 -6.99
CA ALA A 22 -1.12 -12.17 -5.99
C ALA A 22 -1.52 -12.61 -4.57
N ASP A 23 -0.53 -12.95 -3.78
CA ASP A 23 -0.67 -13.19 -2.33
C ASP A 23 -0.34 -11.95 -1.50
N ALA A 24 0.45 -11.03 -2.06
CA ALA A 24 0.82 -9.76 -1.45
C ALA A 24 1.23 -8.74 -2.52
N PHE A 25 1.25 -7.46 -2.16
CA PHE A 25 1.68 -6.37 -3.03
C PHE A 25 2.81 -5.57 -2.43
N ILE A 26 3.74 -5.18 -3.29
CA ILE A 26 4.76 -4.18 -2.98
C ILE A 26 4.49 -2.95 -3.85
N THR A 27 4.45 -1.77 -3.26
CA THR A 27 4.32 -0.51 -3.98
C THR A 27 5.20 0.57 -3.35
N ASP A 28 5.77 1.42 -4.19
CA ASP A 28 6.70 2.48 -3.83
C ASP A 28 6.09 3.88 -3.91
N SER A 29 4.79 3.96 -4.10
CA SER A 29 4.12 5.26 -4.21
C SER A 29 2.69 5.24 -3.69
N PRO A 30 2.25 6.33 -3.03
CA PRO A 30 0.87 6.53 -2.59
C PRO A 30 -0.01 7.04 -3.75
N SER A 31 -0.02 6.34 -4.87
CA SER A 31 -0.68 6.72 -6.12
C SER A 31 -1.99 5.97 -6.36
N THR A 32 -2.61 6.18 -7.51
CA THR A 32 -3.87 5.50 -7.89
C THR A 32 -3.85 3.98 -7.71
N PRO A 33 -2.78 3.24 -8.04
CA PRO A 33 -2.67 1.82 -7.73
C PRO A 33 -2.90 1.51 -6.26
N LEU A 34 -2.33 2.28 -5.33
CA LEU A 34 -2.52 2.05 -3.89
C LEU A 34 -4.00 2.07 -3.51
N MET A 35 -4.81 2.97 -4.09
CA MET A 35 -6.25 3.04 -3.80
C MET A 35 -6.99 1.75 -4.20
N LYS A 36 -6.56 1.10 -5.27
CA LYS A 36 -7.10 -0.21 -5.67
C LYS A 36 -6.62 -1.32 -4.72
N LEU A 37 -5.35 -1.28 -4.31
CA LEU A 37 -4.77 -2.26 -3.42
C LEU A 37 -5.38 -2.23 -2.02
N VAL A 38 -5.63 -1.04 -1.46
CA VAL A 38 -6.25 -0.92 -0.12
C VAL A 38 -7.68 -1.45 -0.06
N ALA A 39 -8.36 -1.51 -1.20
CA ALA A 39 -9.69 -2.14 -1.33
C ALA A 39 -9.64 -3.67 -1.31
N THR A 40 -8.48 -4.28 -1.44
CA THR A 40 -8.29 -5.73 -1.32
C THR A 40 -8.08 -6.13 0.14
N ARG A 41 -8.15 -7.44 0.43
CA ARG A 41 -7.75 -7.97 1.74
C ARG A 41 -6.29 -8.43 1.77
N LEU A 42 -5.57 -8.27 0.67
CA LEU A 42 -4.19 -8.71 0.56
C LEU A 42 -3.25 -7.80 1.36
N PRO A 43 -2.16 -8.35 1.88
CA PRO A 43 -1.12 -7.57 2.53
C PRO A 43 -0.47 -6.62 1.53
N ILE A 44 -0.23 -5.40 1.99
CA ILE A 44 0.43 -4.35 1.24
C ILE A 44 1.72 -3.99 1.95
N LEU A 45 2.83 -4.03 1.20
CA LEU A 45 4.13 -3.53 1.64
C LEU A 45 4.35 -2.20 0.92
N LEU A 46 4.23 -1.10 1.66
CA LEU A 46 4.28 0.25 1.11
C LEU A 46 5.57 0.95 1.54
N TYR A 47 6.32 1.39 0.55
CA TYR A 47 7.44 2.31 0.72
C TYR A 47 7.04 3.72 0.24
N VAL A 48 7.22 4.73 1.07
CA VAL A 48 6.92 6.13 0.72
C VAL A 48 8.16 6.98 0.94
N ASP A 49 8.86 7.31 -0.13
CA ASP A 49 10.03 8.19 -0.03
C ASP A 49 9.61 9.61 0.38
N ARG A 50 10.01 10.03 1.57
CA ARG A 50 9.73 11.38 2.13
C ARG A 50 10.26 12.51 1.27
N LYS A 51 11.23 12.27 0.40
CA LYS A 51 11.76 13.27 -0.51
C LYS A 51 10.81 13.60 -1.66
N HIS A 52 9.95 12.63 -2.01
CA HIS A 52 9.05 12.73 -3.15
C HIS A 52 7.58 12.86 -2.73
N TYR A 53 7.21 12.34 -1.54
CA TYR A 53 5.83 12.29 -1.09
C TYR A 53 5.68 12.83 0.33
N LEU A 54 4.75 13.75 0.51
CA LEU A 54 4.31 14.22 1.82
C LEU A 54 2.89 13.70 2.07
N LEU A 55 2.76 12.81 3.03
CA LEU A 55 1.46 12.35 3.49
C LEU A 55 0.97 13.24 4.63
N VAL A 56 -0.32 13.59 4.60
CA VAL A 56 -0.96 14.20 5.76
C VAL A 56 -0.96 13.20 6.92
N SER A 57 -0.80 13.69 8.14
CA SER A 57 -0.62 12.84 9.34
C SER A 57 -1.71 11.78 9.48
N ARG A 58 -2.95 12.14 9.17
CA ARG A 58 -4.08 11.20 9.26
C ARG A 58 -3.99 10.07 8.23
N ALA A 59 -3.62 10.38 6.99
CA ALA A 59 -3.43 9.35 5.95
C ALA A 59 -2.29 8.41 6.33
N LYS A 60 -1.18 8.95 6.84
CA LYS A 60 -0.05 8.16 7.33
C LYS A 60 -0.48 7.19 8.44
N GLU A 61 -1.13 7.68 9.48
CA GLU A 61 -1.62 6.86 10.60
C GLU A 61 -2.47 5.68 10.10
N LEU A 62 -3.39 5.93 9.18
CA LEU A 62 -4.28 4.90 8.66
C LEU A 62 -3.58 3.92 7.73
N LEU A 63 -2.60 4.38 6.94
CA LEU A 63 -1.77 3.50 6.12
C LEU A 63 -0.84 2.63 6.96
N GLU A 64 -0.26 3.15 8.04
CA GLU A 64 0.53 2.37 8.99
C GLU A 64 -0.28 1.20 9.60
N ARG A 65 -1.58 1.39 9.79
CA ARG A 65 -2.48 0.34 10.29
C ARG A 65 -2.96 -0.62 9.19
N ARG A 66 -3.12 -0.13 7.95
CA ARG A 66 -3.61 -0.92 6.84
C ARG A 66 -2.53 -1.80 6.21
N CYS A 67 -1.31 -1.30 6.13
CA CYS A 67 -0.21 -1.99 5.45
C CYS A 67 0.47 -3.01 6.37
N ALA A 68 0.85 -4.16 5.83
CA ALA A 68 1.67 -5.13 6.53
C ALA A 68 3.07 -4.58 6.81
N VAL A 69 3.58 -3.78 5.87
CA VAL A 69 4.81 -2.99 6.03
C VAL A 69 4.51 -1.59 5.54
N PHE A 70 4.82 -0.58 6.37
CA PHE A 70 4.83 0.83 5.99
C PHE A 70 6.20 1.40 6.37
N ALA A 71 6.92 1.94 5.41
CA ALA A 71 8.23 2.53 5.64
C ALA A 71 8.47 3.78 4.80
N GLU A 72 9.25 4.70 5.33
CA GLU A 72 9.59 5.97 4.69
C GLU A 72 11.08 6.08 4.36
N ASP A 73 11.85 5.03 4.62
CA ASP A 73 13.25 4.88 4.25
C ASP A 73 13.54 3.44 3.82
N PRO A 74 14.58 3.21 2.96
CA PRO A 74 14.87 1.89 2.42
C PRO A 74 15.24 0.85 3.47
N ASP A 75 15.96 1.22 4.52
CA ASP A 75 16.44 0.27 5.53
C ASP A 75 15.27 -0.26 6.37
N SER A 76 14.36 0.63 6.79
CA SER A 76 13.13 0.25 7.48
C SER A 76 12.24 -0.62 6.61
N PHE A 77 12.16 -0.34 5.30
CA PHE A 77 11.40 -1.15 4.37
C PHE A 77 11.97 -2.57 4.25
N MET A 78 13.28 -2.69 4.05
CA MET A 78 13.94 -4.01 3.94
C MET A 78 13.79 -4.84 5.21
N LEU A 79 13.95 -4.22 6.37
CA LEU A 79 13.73 -4.89 7.66
C LEU A 79 12.28 -5.40 7.81
N GLY A 80 11.32 -4.59 7.43
CA GLY A 80 9.90 -4.96 7.43
C GLY A 80 9.60 -6.09 6.45
N PHE A 81 10.19 -6.04 5.27
CA PHE A 81 10.06 -7.05 4.23
C PHE A 81 10.62 -8.41 4.69
N ASP A 82 11.82 -8.43 5.28
CA ASP A 82 12.41 -9.66 5.79
C ASP A 82 11.53 -10.29 6.88
N ARG A 83 11.02 -9.49 7.81
CA ARG A 83 10.08 -9.97 8.85
C ARG A 83 8.78 -10.49 8.26
N PHE A 84 8.25 -9.83 7.24
CA PHE A 84 7.06 -10.28 6.53
C PHE A 84 7.30 -11.66 5.89
N LEU A 85 8.42 -11.84 5.19
CA LEU A 85 8.77 -13.13 4.60
C LEU A 85 8.95 -14.22 5.65
N GLU A 86 9.60 -13.92 6.76
CA GLU A 86 9.79 -14.89 7.85
C GLU A 86 8.45 -15.37 8.42
N SER A 87 7.56 -14.46 8.76
CA SER A 87 6.28 -14.82 9.37
C SER A 87 5.30 -15.48 8.41
N HIS A 88 5.22 -15.03 7.15
CA HIS A 88 4.20 -15.51 6.21
C HIS A 88 4.67 -16.69 5.36
N VAL A 89 5.94 -16.77 5.04
CA VAL A 89 6.49 -17.82 4.19
C VAL A 89 7.04 -18.99 5.00
N LYS A 90 7.80 -18.71 6.07
CA LYS A 90 8.42 -19.76 6.90
C LYS A 90 7.46 -20.34 7.95
N ASP A 91 6.73 -19.46 8.63
CA ASP A 91 5.89 -19.86 9.76
C ASP A 91 4.46 -20.22 9.33
N GLY A 92 4.13 -20.04 8.05
CA GLY A 92 2.82 -20.37 7.50
C GLY A 92 1.67 -19.54 8.11
N VAL A 93 1.97 -18.35 8.63
CA VAL A 93 0.95 -17.46 9.18
C VAL A 93 0.01 -17.04 8.04
N PRO A 94 -1.32 -17.18 8.20
CA PRO A 94 -2.26 -16.77 7.17
C PRO A 94 -2.07 -15.29 6.80
N ILE A 95 -1.99 -15.01 5.51
CA ILE A 95 -1.81 -13.66 4.97
C ILE A 95 -3.08 -12.82 5.17
N SER A 96 -4.23 -13.46 5.31
CA SER A 96 -5.53 -12.80 5.52
C SER A 96 -5.86 -12.68 7.00
N GLY A 97 -5.62 -11.51 7.58
CA GLY A 97 -6.14 -11.10 8.88
C GLY A 97 -7.28 -10.10 8.74
N ASP A 98 -7.78 -9.61 9.87
CA ASP A 98 -8.67 -8.45 9.88
C ASP A 98 -7.94 -7.25 9.29
N VAL A 99 -8.49 -6.70 8.22
CA VAL A 99 -7.92 -5.56 7.50
C VAL A 99 -8.53 -4.28 8.04
N ASP A 100 -7.69 -3.30 8.39
CA ASP A 100 -8.16 -1.97 8.78
C ASP A 100 -8.60 -1.17 7.54
N ASP A 101 -9.90 -1.12 7.30
CA ASP A 101 -10.50 -0.47 6.12
C ASP A 101 -10.70 1.04 6.28
N ARG A 102 -10.32 1.65 7.41
CA ARG A 102 -10.58 3.08 7.66
C ARG A 102 -9.95 4.00 6.64
N PHE A 103 -8.75 3.67 6.14
CA PHE A 103 -8.13 4.44 5.08
C PHE A 103 -8.99 4.47 3.81
N LEU A 104 -9.52 3.31 3.42
CA LEU A 104 -10.39 3.20 2.24
C LEU A 104 -11.67 4.03 2.40
N TYR A 105 -12.30 3.97 3.56
CA TYR A 105 -13.52 4.73 3.81
C TYR A 105 -13.27 6.24 3.88
N GLU A 106 -12.20 6.66 4.53
CA GLU A 106 -11.92 8.08 4.76
C GLU A 106 -11.37 8.77 3.49
N PHE A 107 -10.52 8.09 2.71
CA PHE A 107 -9.82 8.66 1.56
C PHE A 107 -10.26 8.11 0.20
N GLY A 108 -10.79 6.91 0.14
CA GLY A 108 -11.16 6.24 -1.10
C GLY A 108 -12.63 6.36 -1.45
N LEU A 109 -13.49 5.91 -0.55
CA LEU A 109 -14.93 5.89 -0.79
C LEU A 109 -15.62 7.16 -0.28
N GLY A 110 -15.02 7.83 0.72
CA GLY A 110 -15.63 8.96 1.41
C GLY A 110 -16.93 8.54 2.11
N ASP A 111 -17.68 9.53 2.54
CA ASP A 111 -19.03 9.37 3.11
C ASP A 111 -20.13 9.05 2.05
N GLY A 112 -19.72 8.51 0.92
CA GLY A 112 -20.60 8.11 -0.19
C GLY A 112 -21.00 9.26 -1.14
N ASN A 113 -20.61 10.51 -0.85
CA ASN A 113 -21.14 11.66 -1.59
C ASN A 113 -20.17 12.30 -2.60
N ASN A 114 -18.86 12.23 -2.44
CA ASN A 114 -17.95 12.75 -3.46
C ASN A 114 -16.46 12.43 -3.22
N PRO A 115 -15.88 11.39 -3.82
CA PRO A 115 -14.46 11.10 -3.71
C PRO A 115 -13.56 12.25 -4.21
N ALA A 116 -14.02 13.01 -5.21
CA ALA A 116 -13.29 14.16 -5.74
C ALA A 116 -13.18 15.28 -4.71
N LYS A 117 -14.20 15.50 -3.87
CA LYS A 117 -14.19 16.50 -2.81
C LYS A 117 -13.17 16.17 -1.70
N ASN A 118 -13.00 14.91 -1.38
CA ASN A 118 -12.03 14.48 -0.38
C ASN A 118 -10.59 14.66 -0.88
N ILE A 119 -10.33 14.38 -2.18
CA ILE A 119 -9.03 14.65 -2.81
C ILE A 119 -8.75 16.16 -2.85
N VAL A 120 -9.73 16.98 -3.19
CA VAL A 120 -9.59 18.44 -3.20
C VAL A 120 -9.32 18.99 -1.79
N ASN A 121 -10.00 18.49 -0.77
CA ASN A 121 -9.77 18.89 0.62
C ASN A 121 -8.36 18.50 1.09
N LEU A 122 -7.87 17.31 0.73
CA LEU A 122 -6.50 16.88 0.99
C LEU A 122 -5.46 17.81 0.34
N MET A 123 -5.71 18.21 -0.91
CA MET A 123 -4.83 19.16 -1.62
C MET A 123 -4.87 20.55 -0.99
N LEU A 124 -6.04 21.03 -0.56
CA LEU A 124 -6.18 22.34 0.06
C LEU A 124 -5.55 22.42 1.45
N GLU A 125 -5.55 21.32 2.22
CA GLU A 125 -4.85 21.26 3.50
C GLU A 125 -3.33 21.30 3.33
N GLN A 126 -2.80 20.74 2.25
CA GLN A 126 -1.37 20.83 1.92
C GLN A 126 -0.91 22.24 1.51
N ILE A 127 -1.80 23.03 0.93
CA ILE A 127 -1.50 24.42 0.51
C ILE A 127 -1.53 25.40 1.71
N LYS A 128 -2.17 25.03 2.81
CA LYS A 128 -2.27 25.87 4.02
C LYS A 128 -1.10 25.69 5.01
N CYS A 129 -0.19 24.79 4.72
CA CYS A 129 1.04 24.62 5.49
C CYS A 129 2.19 25.48 4.87
#